data_30107d21aec4669ec5ac0afc290f8b6b
#
_entry.id   30107d21aec4669ec5ac0afc290f8b6b
#
_cell.length_a   1.000
_cell.length_b   1.000
_cell.length_c   1.000
_cell.angle_alpha   90.00
_cell.angle_beta   90.00
_cell.angle_gamma   90.00
#
_symmetry.space_group_name_H-M   'P 1'
#
loop_
_entity.id
_entity.type
_entity.pdbx_description
1 polymer ?
#
loop_
_entity_poly.entity_id
_entity_poly.type
_entity_poly.pdbx_seq_one_letter_code
_entity_poly.pdbx_strand_id
1 'polypeptide(L)'
;MEEIKVYNTLTGEKTVFRPLVSGEVKIYVCGVTPYNHSHIGNARPAVTWDVICRYLKHIGYKVEFVQNFTDVDDKIINKANAEGSDWKTISDRYIDAYFQVMDAMHVRRADVYPRVSDHMQDIIDMVQGLIDKGHAYVLGNDVYYDISTFEHYGALSGRKIDDMLAGARIEVNEGKRNPGDFALWKGAKPGEPFWESPWGKGRPGWHIECSAMSVHYLGKTFDFHGGGSDLIFPHHENEIAQSEGCTGCKFVNYWLHNGFITINSEKMSKSLNNFFLAKDVLEEYSGDALRYFLLSVQYRNPLDYSRDRLDEAEKNMERLSGVIGRLKELAAKEGAEKTDASRSLEKAAEESLKAFHEAMDDDFNTGLATGAMFDLAKAINIYGTAVDGGLSVDHESVEKAYTALKTIMDILGILEEVWEKTDSPDDKSYNDLMDVILAVRQTARKEKMYKIADEIRDRLDAAGIVIEDTPTGARWKRRGV
;
A
#
# COMPACT_ATOMS: atom_id res chain seq x y z
N MET A 1 20.04 -13.89 8.48
CA MET A 1 18.93 -13.38 7.62
C MET A 1 19.00 -14.15 6.32
N GLU A 2 17.90 -14.71 5.90
CA GLU A 2 17.80 -15.28 4.56
C GLU A 2 17.92 -14.17 3.51
N GLU A 3 18.34 -14.52 2.28
CA GLU A 3 18.52 -13.55 1.23
C GLU A 3 17.15 -13.17 0.65
N ILE A 4 16.82 -11.87 0.67
CA ILE A 4 15.60 -11.38 0.00
C ILE A 4 15.71 -11.67 -1.50
N LYS A 5 14.66 -12.24 -2.08
CA LYS A 5 14.51 -12.41 -3.52
C LYS A 5 13.39 -11.53 -4.02
N VAL A 6 13.59 -10.86 -5.13
CA VAL A 6 12.59 -9.98 -5.75
C VAL A 6 12.39 -10.31 -7.22
N TYR A 7 11.16 -10.29 -7.67
CA TYR A 7 10.85 -10.42 -9.09
C TYR A 7 11.11 -9.10 -9.79
N ASN A 8 12.04 -9.12 -10.72
CA ASN A 8 12.40 -7.96 -11.51
C ASN A 8 11.69 -8.01 -12.87
N THR A 9 10.79 -7.07 -13.12
CA THR A 9 10.04 -7.00 -14.39
C THR A 9 10.97 -6.89 -15.60
N LEU A 10 12.12 -6.21 -15.48
CA LEU A 10 13.07 -6.04 -16.58
C LEU A 10 13.69 -7.38 -17.03
N THR A 11 13.96 -8.28 -16.10
CA THR A 11 14.56 -9.59 -16.42
C THR A 11 13.52 -10.70 -16.55
N GLY A 12 12.30 -10.49 -16.05
CA GLY A 12 11.26 -11.51 -15.99
C GLY A 12 11.54 -12.63 -14.97
N GLU A 13 12.51 -12.45 -14.09
CA GLU A 13 13.00 -13.45 -13.16
C GLU A 13 13.00 -12.97 -11.70
N LYS A 14 12.89 -13.91 -10.76
CA LYS A 14 13.10 -13.66 -9.34
C LYS A 14 14.59 -13.83 -9.00
N THR A 15 15.22 -12.76 -8.55
CA THR A 15 16.65 -12.72 -8.26
C THR A 15 16.92 -12.26 -6.82
N VAL A 16 18.09 -12.60 -6.29
CA VAL A 16 18.51 -12.13 -4.97
C VAL A 16 18.71 -10.61 -5.01
N PHE A 17 18.09 -9.91 -4.07
CA PHE A 17 18.26 -8.47 -3.92
C PHE A 17 19.68 -8.15 -3.42
N ARG A 18 20.33 -7.24 -4.12
CA ARG A 18 21.64 -6.69 -3.75
C ARG A 18 21.55 -5.16 -3.82
N PRO A 19 21.56 -4.45 -2.69
CA PRO A 19 21.48 -3.00 -2.70
C PRO A 19 22.76 -2.40 -3.31
N LEU A 20 22.64 -1.22 -3.90
CA LEU A 20 23.77 -0.46 -4.44
C LEU A 20 24.78 -0.08 -3.35
N VAL A 21 24.26 0.30 -2.19
CA VAL A 21 25.04 0.64 -1.01
C VAL A 21 24.64 -0.32 0.12
N SER A 22 25.62 -1.01 0.69
CA SER A 22 25.34 -1.97 1.76
C SER A 22 24.61 -1.29 2.92
N GLY A 23 23.45 -1.86 3.32
CA GLY A 23 22.63 -1.34 4.41
C GLY A 23 21.71 -0.17 4.03
N GLU A 24 21.76 0.33 2.79
CA GLU A 24 20.86 1.38 2.30
C GLU A 24 20.01 0.87 1.13
N VAL A 25 18.78 1.38 1.00
CA VAL A 25 17.87 1.06 -0.11
C VAL A 25 17.20 2.35 -0.59
N LYS A 26 17.32 2.64 -1.87
CA LYS A 26 16.73 3.80 -2.53
C LYS A 26 15.55 3.37 -3.41
N ILE A 27 14.40 3.99 -3.19
CA ILE A 27 13.12 3.62 -3.81
C ILE A 27 12.46 4.84 -4.43
N TYR A 28 12.07 4.73 -5.70
CA TYR A 28 11.18 5.68 -6.35
C TYR A 28 9.89 5.00 -6.79
N VAL A 29 8.76 5.61 -6.50
CA VAL A 29 7.45 5.13 -6.96
C VAL A 29 6.70 6.25 -7.65
N CYS A 30 6.24 5.98 -8.87
CA CYS A 30 5.39 6.91 -9.57
C CYS A 30 4.11 7.18 -8.77
N GLY A 31 3.87 8.44 -8.45
CA GLY A 31 2.71 8.87 -7.70
C GLY A 31 1.47 9.09 -8.55
N VAL A 32 0.51 9.78 -7.99
CA VAL A 32 -0.78 10.04 -8.66
C VAL A 32 -0.79 11.40 -9.36
N THR A 33 -1.64 11.52 -10.39
CA THR A 33 -2.07 12.81 -10.94
C THR A 33 -3.29 13.27 -10.13
N PRO A 34 -3.17 14.32 -9.29
CA PRO A 34 -4.21 14.72 -8.35
C PRO A 34 -5.26 15.61 -9.01
N TYR A 35 -6.18 15.03 -9.79
CA TYR A 35 -7.28 15.71 -10.44
C TYR A 35 -8.66 15.23 -9.98
N ASN A 36 -8.71 14.17 -9.19
CA ASN A 36 -9.92 13.57 -8.63
C ASN A 36 -9.56 12.75 -7.39
N HIS A 37 -10.58 12.38 -6.61
CA HIS A 37 -10.39 11.43 -5.50
C HIS A 37 -9.76 10.12 -5.98
N SER A 38 -8.92 9.54 -5.12
CA SER A 38 -8.26 8.26 -5.39
C SER A 38 -9.27 7.12 -5.42
N HIS A 39 -9.15 6.25 -6.41
CA HIS A 39 -9.85 4.97 -6.42
C HIS A 39 -9.00 3.89 -5.75
N ILE A 40 -9.61 2.75 -5.40
CA ILE A 40 -8.92 1.65 -4.70
C ILE A 40 -7.69 1.14 -5.46
N GLY A 41 -7.65 1.27 -6.80
CA GLY A 41 -6.48 0.96 -7.61
C GLY A 41 -5.27 1.86 -7.36
N ASN A 42 -5.48 3.12 -6.92
CA ASN A 42 -4.40 4.01 -6.49
C ASN A 42 -3.92 3.67 -5.06
N ALA A 43 -4.81 3.15 -4.23
CA ALA A 43 -4.50 2.76 -2.87
C ALA A 43 -3.58 1.53 -2.80
N ARG A 44 -3.74 0.58 -3.74
CA ARG A 44 -2.98 -0.67 -3.73
C ARG A 44 -1.46 -0.47 -3.80
N PRO A 45 -0.89 0.28 -4.76
CA PRO A 45 0.55 0.58 -4.76
C PRO A 45 1.01 1.24 -3.47
N ALA A 46 0.26 2.23 -2.95
CA ALA A 46 0.63 2.93 -1.73
C ALA A 46 0.76 1.99 -0.53
N VAL A 47 -0.24 1.11 -0.31
CA VAL A 47 -0.21 0.09 0.76
C VAL A 47 0.92 -0.93 0.54
N THR A 48 1.13 -1.39 -0.69
CA THR A 48 2.21 -2.34 -1.01
C THR A 48 3.58 -1.77 -0.69
N TRP A 49 3.86 -0.55 -1.15
CA TRP A 49 5.15 0.08 -0.93
C TRP A 49 5.39 0.49 0.53
N ASP A 50 4.32 0.85 1.26
CA ASP A 50 4.42 1.05 2.70
C ASP A 50 4.87 -0.23 3.42
N VAL A 51 4.27 -1.39 3.11
CA VAL A 51 4.68 -2.67 3.70
C VAL A 51 6.11 -3.05 3.31
N ILE A 52 6.50 -2.86 2.04
CA ILE A 52 7.88 -3.10 1.60
C ILE A 52 8.87 -2.23 2.38
N CYS A 53 8.59 -0.92 2.52
CA CYS A 53 9.42 -0.01 3.29
C CYS A 53 9.49 -0.39 4.78
N ARG A 54 8.36 -0.75 5.40
CA ARG A 54 8.31 -1.22 6.80
C ARG A 54 9.16 -2.48 6.98
N TYR A 55 9.02 -3.46 6.09
CA TYR A 55 9.79 -4.70 6.15
C TYR A 55 11.28 -4.46 6.00
N LEU A 56 11.71 -3.71 4.99
CA LEU A 56 13.11 -3.37 4.77
C LEU A 56 13.72 -2.63 5.98
N LYS A 57 12.99 -1.68 6.56
CA LYS A 57 13.40 -0.98 7.80
C LYS A 57 13.49 -1.94 8.99
N HIS A 58 12.54 -2.89 9.12
CA HIS A 58 12.53 -3.88 10.19
C HIS A 58 13.76 -4.79 10.16
N ILE A 59 14.19 -5.23 8.99
CA ILE A 59 15.36 -6.07 8.83
C ILE A 59 16.69 -5.29 8.77
N GLY A 60 16.65 -3.98 9.05
CA GLY A 60 17.82 -3.15 9.33
C GLY A 60 18.34 -2.30 8.17
N TYR A 61 17.61 -2.19 7.04
CA TYR A 61 17.98 -1.26 5.98
C TYR A 61 17.57 0.18 6.34
N LYS A 62 18.42 1.13 5.97
CA LYS A 62 18.05 2.53 5.86
C LYS A 62 17.38 2.75 4.52
N VAL A 63 16.08 3.04 4.53
CA VAL A 63 15.27 3.23 3.32
C VAL A 63 15.09 4.71 3.05
N GLU A 64 15.40 5.13 1.83
CA GLU A 64 15.08 6.44 1.27
C GLU A 64 13.97 6.26 0.22
N PHE A 65 12.77 6.74 0.54
CA PHE A 65 11.57 6.55 -0.27
C PHE A 65 11.05 7.86 -0.83
N VAL A 66 11.00 7.96 -2.16
CA VAL A 66 10.51 9.12 -2.91
C VAL A 66 9.26 8.73 -3.71
N GLN A 67 8.20 9.51 -3.59
CA GLN A 67 6.98 9.35 -4.38
C GLN A 67 6.47 10.72 -4.84
N ASN A 68 6.34 10.94 -6.15
CA ASN A 68 5.97 12.24 -6.68
C ASN A 68 4.45 12.49 -6.72
N PHE A 69 4.10 13.76 -6.95
CA PHE A 69 2.79 14.16 -7.47
C PHE A 69 2.96 14.81 -8.83
N THR A 70 2.25 14.29 -9.83
CA THR A 70 2.11 14.93 -11.14
C THR A 70 1.07 16.06 -11.03
N ASP A 71 1.47 17.18 -10.44
CA ASP A 71 0.59 18.31 -10.09
C ASP A 71 0.30 19.25 -11.27
N VAL A 72 0.90 18.99 -12.43
CA VAL A 72 0.64 19.69 -13.71
C VAL A 72 0.40 18.67 -14.81
N ASP A 73 -0.82 18.54 -15.29
CA ASP A 73 -1.23 17.58 -16.32
C ASP A 73 -2.49 18.06 -17.04
N ASP A 74 -2.73 17.57 -18.25
CA ASP A 74 -3.93 17.88 -19.04
C ASP A 74 -5.25 17.63 -18.26
N LYS A 75 -5.30 16.58 -17.43
CA LYS A 75 -6.48 16.24 -16.63
C LYS A 75 -6.76 17.29 -15.55
N ILE A 76 -5.70 17.81 -14.92
CA ILE A 76 -5.81 18.87 -13.90
C ILE A 76 -6.26 20.16 -14.54
N ILE A 77 -5.65 20.54 -15.68
CA ILE A 77 -5.98 21.75 -16.43
C ILE A 77 -7.45 21.71 -16.90
N ASN A 78 -7.88 20.60 -17.48
CA ASN A 78 -9.27 20.42 -17.92
C ASN A 78 -10.26 20.49 -16.76
N LYS A 79 -9.91 19.91 -15.61
CA LYS A 79 -10.73 19.96 -14.38
C LYS A 79 -10.82 21.38 -13.84
N ALA A 80 -9.71 22.11 -13.81
CA ALA A 80 -9.67 23.50 -13.38
C ALA A 80 -10.55 24.39 -14.28
N ASN A 81 -10.43 24.24 -15.59
CA ASN A 81 -11.27 24.96 -16.55
C ASN A 81 -12.76 24.63 -16.38
N ALA A 82 -13.11 23.37 -16.16
CA ALA A 82 -14.50 22.95 -15.95
C ALA A 82 -15.11 23.50 -14.65
N GLU A 83 -14.30 23.70 -13.61
CA GLU A 83 -14.71 24.25 -12.32
C GLU A 83 -14.54 25.78 -12.21
N GLY A 84 -13.97 26.43 -13.21
CA GLY A 84 -13.64 27.87 -13.14
C GLY A 84 -12.60 28.18 -12.08
N SER A 85 -11.67 27.27 -11.83
CA SER A 85 -10.59 27.33 -10.83
C SER A 85 -9.24 27.36 -11.52
N ASP A 86 -8.17 27.49 -10.74
CA ASP A 86 -6.80 27.33 -11.22
C ASP A 86 -6.29 25.90 -10.96
N TRP A 87 -5.32 25.46 -11.75
CA TRP A 87 -4.75 24.12 -11.71
C TRP A 87 -4.12 23.79 -10.36
N LYS A 88 -3.49 24.75 -9.69
CA LYS A 88 -2.83 24.55 -8.40
C LYS A 88 -3.85 24.28 -7.30
N THR A 89 -4.92 25.05 -7.25
CA THR A 89 -6.05 24.82 -6.33
C THR A 89 -6.64 23.43 -6.51
N ILE A 90 -6.77 22.95 -7.76
CA ILE A 90 -7.26 21.59 -8.03
C ILE A 90 -6.28 20.55 -7.53
N SER A 91 -4.99 20.67 -7.88
CA SER A 91 -3.99 19.67 -7.46
C SER A 91 -3.84 19.62 -5.95
N ASP A 92 -3.76 20.78 -5.26
CA ASP A 92 -3.64 20.83 -3.80
C ASP A 92 -4.84 20.15 -3.11
N ARG A 93 -6.06 20.44 -3.55
CA ARG A 93 -7.28 19.79 -3.02
C ARG A 93 -7.20 18.27 -3.11
N TYR A 94 -6.77 17.72 -4.24
CA TYR A 94 -6.74 16.27 -4.43
C TYR A 94 -5.49 15.59 -3.87
N ILE A 95 -4.42 16.35 -3.62
CA ILE A 95 -3.29 15.89 -2.80
C ILE A 95 -3.74 15.71 -1.34
N ASP A 96 -4.47 16.69 -0.79
CA ASP A 96 -5.03 16.58 0.57
C ASP A 96 -6.00 15.40 0.68
N ALA A 97 -6.89 15.24 -0.31
CA ALA A 97 -7.81 14.10 -0.36
C ALA A 97 -7.08 12.75 -0.51
N TYR A 98 -5.95 12.70 -1.23
CA TYR A 98 -5.11 11.51 -1.29
C TYR A 98 -4.55 11.17 0.08
N PHE A 99 -4.00 12.14 0.78
CA PHE A 99 -3.44 11.91 2.11
C PHE A 99 -4.49 11.46 3.13
N GLN A 100 -5.70 12.02 3.11
CA GLN A 100 -6.79 11.56 3.99
C GLN A 100 -7.09 10.07 3.81
N VAL A 101 -7.12 9.59 2.57
CA VAL A 101 -7.34 8.16 2.28
C VAL A 101 -6.15 7.32 2.74
N MET A 102 -4.92 7.80 2.53
CA MET A 102 -3.71 7.08 2.97
C MET A 102 -3.61 6.99 4.49
N ASP A 103 -3.95 8.08 5.19
CA ASP A 103 -3.95 8.12 6.67
C ASP A 103 -4.98 7.14 7.24
N ALA A 104 -6.18 7.09 6.67
CA ALA A 104 -7.22 6.15 7.10
C ALA A 104 -6.80 4.68 6.96
N MET A 105 -5.84 4.37 6.08
CA MET A 105 -5.27 3.03 5.88
C MET A 105 -3.89 2.85 6.55
N HIS A 106 -3.48 3.75 7.45
CA HIS A 106 -2.19 3.72 8.15
C HIS A 106 -0.96 3.66 7.22
N VAL A 107 -1.08 4.21 5.99
CA VAL A 107 0.04 4.31 5.05
C VAL A 107 0.99 5.42 5.52
N ARG A 108 2.22 5.05 5.85
CA ARG A 108 3.25 6.00 6.27
C ARG A 108 3.67 6.90 5.12
N ARG A 109 4.04 8.13 5.44
CA ARG A 109 4.53 9.08 4.45
C ARG A 109 5.85 8.59 3.83
N ALA A 110 6.01 8.83 2.51
CA ALA A 110 7.32 8.78 1.89
C ALA A 110 8.23 9.86 2.51
N ASP A 111 9.53 9.67 2.40
CA ASP A 111 10.49 10.64 2.93
C ASP A 111 10.42 11.96 2.15
N VAL A 112 10.11 11.90 0.85
CA VAL A 112 9.91 13.07 -0.01
C VAL A 112 8.73 12.85 -0.98
N TYR A 113 7.91 13.90 -1.13
CA TYR A 113 6.87 13.99 -2.16
C TYR A 113 7.16 15.16 -3.11
N PRO A 114 8.06 14.98 -4.11
CA PRO A 114 8.33 16.04 -5.06
C PRO A 114 7.11 16.35 -5.92
N ARG A 115 6.90 17.62 -6.24
CA ARG A 115 5.91 18.09 -7.19
C ARG A 115 6.59 18.46 -8.50
N VAL A 116 5.98 18.15 -9.60
CA VAL A 116 6.51 18.47 -10.94
C VAL A 116 6.72 19.97 -11.08
N SER A 117 5.79 20.79 -10.59
CA SER A 117 5.87 22.27 -10.65
C SER A 117 7.09 22.85 -9.94
N ASP A 118 7.66 22.15 -8.97
CA ASP A 118 8.84 22.58 -8.21
C ASP A 118 10.17 22.15 -8.86
N HIS A 119 10.12 21.27 -9.89
CA HIS A 119 11.30 20.66 -10.53
C HIS A 119 11.48 21.04 -12.01
N MET A 120 10.91 22.16 -12.44
CA MET A 120 10.96 22.57 -13.85
C MET A 120 12.38 22.75 -14.39
N GLN A 121 13.32 23.25 -13.57
CA GLN A 121 14.71 23.42 -14.02
C GLN A 121 15.40 22.06 -14.22
N ASP A 122 15.20 21.11 -13.30
CA ASP A 122 15.75 19.75 -13.45
C ASP A 122 15.23 19.07 -14.72
N ILE A 123 13.94 19.28 -15.04
CA ILE A 123 13.30 18.75 -16.24
C ILE A 123 13.90 19.40 -17.50
N ILE A 124 14.00 20.74 -17.52
CA ILE A 124 14.58 21.48 -18.65
C ILE A 124 16.03 21.05 -18.89
N ASP A 125 16.81 20.92 -17.84
CA ASP A 125 18.22 20.51 -17.92
C ASP A 125 18.35 19.09 -18.48
N MET A 126 17.47 18.16 -18.05
CA MET A 126 17.45 16.79 -18.57
C MET A 126 17.03 16.75 -20.04
N VAL A 127 16.01 17.50 -20.45
CA VAL A 127 15.59 17.60 -21.86
C VAL A 127 16.70 18.18 -22.72
N GLN A 128 17.38 19.23 -22.26
CA GLN A 128 18.52 19.81 -22.99
C GLN A 128 19.66 18.79 -23.11
N GLY A 129 19.96 18.05 -22.04
CA GLY A 129 20.97 16.99 -22.06
C GLY A 129 20.66 15.88 -23.08
N LEU A 130 19.38 15.55 -23.25
CA LEU A 130 18.93 14.59 -24.27
C LEU A 130 19.09 15.15 -25.70
N ILE A 131 18.80 16.44 -25.90
CA ILE A 131 19.01 17.11 -27.19
C ILE A 131 20.50 17.13 -27.54
N ASP A 132 21.36 17.55 -26.61
CA ASP A 132 22.80 17.66 -26.80
C ASP A 132 23.46 16.31 -27.14
N LYS A 133 22.87 15.21 -26.63
CA LYS A 133 23.32 13.84 -26.91
C LYS A 133 22.68 13.21 -28.16
N GLY A 134 21.76 13.91 -28.80
CA GLY A 134 21.10 13.45 -30.04
C GLY A 134 19.95 12.48 -29.83
N HIS A 135 19.45 12.33 -28.58
CA HIS A 135 18.27 11.50 -28.25
C HIS A 135 16.94 12.23 -28.41
N ALA A 136 16.97 13.56 -28.50
CA ALA A 136 15.78 14.38 -28.64
C ALA A 136 15.93 15.45 -29.71
N TYR A 137 14.82 15.96 -30.23
CA TYR A 137 14.77 17.00 -31.22
C TYR A 137 13.63 17.99 -30.98
N VAL A 138 13.84 19.23 -31.45
CA VAL A 138 12.85 20.31 -31.38
C VAL A 138 11.96 20.30 -32.62
N LEU A 139 10.66 20.41 -32.41
CA LEU A 139 9.66 20.54 -33.45
C LEU A 139 8.67 21.68 -33.10
N GLY A 140 8.89 22.86 -33.67
CA GLY A 140 8.17 24.06 -33.24
C GLY A 140 8.52 24.47 -31.82
N ASN A 141 7.55 24.50 -30.91
CA ASN A 141 7.73 24.74 -29.49
C ASN A 141 7.72 23.45 -28.66
N ASP A 142 7.62 22.29 -29.30
CA ASP A 142 7.65 20.99 -28.66
C ASP A 142 9.03 20.38 -28.73
N VAL A 143 9.36 19.49 -27.80
CA VAL A 143 10.53 18.63 -27.86
C VAL A 143 10.09 17.19 -27.77
N TYR A 144 10.60 16.36 -28.69
CA TYR A 144 10.30 14.93 -28.76
C TYR A 144 11.55 14.10 -28.52
N TYR A 145 11.37 12.98 -27.83
CA TYR A 145 12.36 11.91 -27.75
C TYR A 145 12.30 11.06 -29.04
N ASP A 146 13.46 10.81 -29.63
CA ASP A 146 13.60 9.95 -30.80
C ASP A 146 13.90 8.51 -30.35
N ILE A 147 12.86 7.66 -30.33
CA ILE A 147 12.97 6.28 -29.81
C ILE A 147 13.97 5.42 -30.59
N SER A 148 14.26 5.77 -31.86
CA SER A 148 15.20 5.03 -32.67
C SER A 148 16.66 5.17 -32.22
N THR A 149 16.93 6.16 -31.36
CA THR A 149 18.27 6.45 -30.82
C THR A 149 18.62 5.65 -29.57
N PHE A 150 17.66 4.90 -29.00
CA PHE A 150 17.87 4.07 -27.82
C PHE A 150 17.77 2.58 -28.20
N GLU A 151 18.91 1.91 -28.28
CA GLU A 151 19.04 0.53 -28.78
C GLU A 151 18.17 -0.48 -28.02
N HIS A 152 17.97 -0.26 -26.69
CA HIS A 152 17.24 -1.19 -25.82
C HIS A 152 15.80 -0.79 -25.58
N TYR A 153 15.22 0.11 -26.39
CA TYR A 153 13.83 0.52 -26.24
C TYR A 153 12.88 -0.66 -26.41
N GLY A 154 12.03 -0.89 -25.42
CA GLY A 154 11.11 -2.03 -25.35
C GLY A 154 11.60 -3.18 -24.46
N ALA A 155 12.78 -3.06 -23.84
CA ALA A 155 13.35 -4.13 -23.01
C ALA A 155 12.53 -4.42 -21.76
N LEU A 156 11.96 -3.40 -21.09
CA LEU A 156 11.12 -3.57 -19.90
C LEU A 156 9.77 -4.20 -20.23
N SER A 157 9.15 -3.76 -21.31
CA SER A 157 7.82 -4.19 -21.73
C SER A 157 7.81 -5.48 -22.55
N GLY A 158 8.97 -5.92 -23.05
CA GLY A 158 9.10 -7.04 -23.98
C GLY A 158 8.50 -6.73 -25.36
N ARG A 159 8.21 -5.45 -25.68
CA ARG A 159 7.59 -5.03 -26.94
C ARG A 159 8.65 -4.66 -27.97
N LYS A 160 8.41 -5.03 -29.22
CA LYS A 160 9.22 -4.56 -30.33
C LYS A 160 8.65 -3.25 -30.89
N ILE A 161 9.52 -2.34 -31.31
CA ILE A 161 9.12 -1.04 -31.87
C ILE A 161 8.13 -1.22 -33.01
N ASP A 162 8.39 -2.18 -33.93
CA ASP A 162 7.50 -2.44 -35.07
C ASP A 162 6.09 -2.88 -34.67
N ASP A 163 5.94 -3.68 -33.61
CA ASP A 163 4.66 -4.12 -33.08
C ASP A 163 3.91 -2.97 -32.42
N MET A 164 4.64 -2.06 -31.77
CA MET A 164 4.08 -0.85 -31.16
C MET A 164 3.52 0.11 -32.21
N LEU A 165 4.22 0.26 -33.32
CA LEU A 165 3.79 1.11 -34.45
C LEU A 165 2.55 0.54 -35.15
N ALA A 166 2.43 -0.78 -35.25
CA ALA A 166 1.28 -1.46 -35.88
C ALA A 166 -0.01 -1.42 -35.04
N GLY A 167 0.12 -1.32 -33.67
CA GLY A 167 -1.02 -1.38 -32.75
C GLY A 167 -1.47 -0.03 -32.16
N ALA A 168 -0.72 1.05 -32.37
CA ALA A 168 -1.00 2.33 -31.77
C ALA A 168 -2.07 3.12 -32.55
N ARG A 169 -3.15 3.53 -31.84
CA ARG A 169 -3.93 4.72 -32.23
C ARG A 169 -3.06 5.95 -31.97
N ILE A 170 -2.09 6.19 -32.86
CA ILE A 170 -1.18 7.33 -32.75
C ILE A 170 -1.93 8.52 -33.33
N GLU A 171 -2.07 9.59 -32.54
CA GLU A 171 -2.30 10.91 -33.13
C GLU A 171 -1.12 11.19 -34.07
N VAL A 172 -1.38 11.09 -35.36
CA VAL A 172 -0.39 11.33 -36.41
C VAL A 172 -0.09 12.83 -36.42
N ASN A 173 0.91 13.22 -35.62
CA ASN A 173 1.52 14.52 -35.83
C ASN A 173 2.49 14.37 -37.01
N GLU A 174 2.12 14.91 -38.19
CA GLU A 174 2.85 14.78 -39.46
C GLU A 174 4.30 15.27 -39.40
N GLY A 175 4.70 15.94 -38.31
CA GLY A 175 6.08 16.44 -38.10
C GLY A 175 7.00 15.53 -37.32
N LYS A 176 6.54 14.46 -36.68
CA LYS A 176 7.41 13.55 -35.93
C LYS A 176 8.27 12.72 -36.85
N ARG A 177 9.54 12.46 -36.42
CA ARG A 177 10.47 11.58 -37.14
C ARG A 177 10.01 10.14 -37.16
N ASN A 178 9.50 9.67 -36.02
CA ASN A 178 8.92 8.34 -35.86
C ASN A 178 7.57 8.47 -35.13
N PRO A 179 6.50 7.77 -35.56
CA PRO A 179 5.21 7.79 -34.88
C PRO A 179 5.27 7.45 -33.39
N GLY A 180 6.25 6.63 -32.96
CA GLY A 180 6.44 6.26 -31.56
C GLY A 180 7.17 7.30 -30.71
N ASP A 181 7.71 8.38 -31.31
CA ASP A 181 8.37 9.44 -30.56
C ASP A 181 7.40 10.09 -29.59
N PHE A 182 7.86 10.40 -28.38
CA PHE A 182 7.01 10.93 -27.32
C PHE A 182 7.49 12.30 -26.85
N ALA A 183 6.54 13.11 -26.38
CA ALA A 183 6.82 14.48 -25.98
C ALA A 183 7.63 14.52 -24.66
N LEU A 184 8.72 15.26 -24.66
CA LEU A 184 9.51 15.66 -23.49
C LEU A 184 9.10 17.03 -22.97
N TRP A 185 8.79 17.95 -23.90
CA TRP A 185 8.29 19.28 -23.63
C TRP A 185 7.14 19.60 -24.58
N LYS A 186 6.07 20.18 -24.09
CA LYS A 186 4.90 20.56 -24.87
C LYS A 186 4.75 22.07 -24.84
N GLY A 187 4.74 22.70 -26.00
CA GLY A 187 4.46 24.13 -26.14
C GLY A 187 3.08 24.48 -25.54
N ALA A 188 3.03 25.54 -24.77
CA ALA A 188 1.82 25.96 -24.08
C ALA A 188 0.76 26.47 -25.06
N LYS A 189 -0.50 26.04 -24.87
CA LYS A 189 -1.65 26.60 -25.53
C LYS A 189 -2.18 27.83 -24.79
N PRO A 190 -2.94 28.71 -25.45
CA PRO A 190 -3.54 29.86 -24.78
C PRO A 190 -4.37 29.44 -23.56
N GLY A 191 -4.08 30.04 -22.39
CA GLY A 191 -4.78 29.77 -21.13
C GLY A 191 -4.25 28.59 -20.32
N GLU A 192 -3.25 27.83 -20.81
CA GLU A 192 -2.57 26.78 -20.05
C GLU A 192 -1.46 27.38 -19.16
N PRO A 193 -1.16 26.74 -18.02
CA PRO A 193 0.06 27.05 -17.25
C PRO A 193 1.29 26.76 -18.11
N PHE A 194 2.31 27.60 -17.97
CA PHE A 194 3.55 27.45 -18.71
C PHE A 194 4.76 27.89 -17.90
N TRP A 195 5.90 27.37 -18.29
CA TRP A 195 7.23 27.80 -17.84
C TRP A 195 8.08 28.20 -19.04
N GLU A 196 8.98 29.14 -18.82
CA GLU A 196 9.94 29.54 -19.87
C GLU A 196 10.99 28.43 -20.06
N SER A 197 11.33 28.15 -21.29
CA SER A 197 12.37 27.18 -21.65
C SER A 197 13.16 27.66 -22.87
N PRO A 198 14.30 27.04 -23.21
CA PRO A 198 15.03 27.35 -24.43
C PRO A 198 14.21 27.17 -25.73
N TRP A 199 13.17 26.35 -25.67
CA TRP A 199 12.29 26.02 -26.82
C TRP A 199 11.02 26.86 -26.85
N GLY A 200 10.83 27.75 -25.88
CA GLY A 200 9.66 28.60 -25.71
C GLY A 200 8.81 28.22 -24.50
N LYS A 201 7.70 28.93 -24.34
CA LYS A 201 6.74 28.70 -23.25
C LYS A 201 6.10 27.33 -23.40
N GLY A 202 6.12 26.52 -22.32
CA GLY A 202 5.58 25.18 -22.35
C GLY A 202 5.50 24.54 -20.99
N ARG A 203 5.29 23.25 -21.00
CA ARG A 203 5.23 22.36 -19.83
C ARG A 203 5.82 20.97 -20.15
N PRO A 204 6.20 20.18 -19.15
CA PRO A 204 6.81 18.87 -19.38
C PRO A 204 5.85 17.88 -20.04
N GLY A 205 6.42 16.94 -20.77
CA GLY A 205 5.76 15.68 -21.09
C GLY A 205 5.68 14.79 -19.85
N TRP A 206 4.67 13.94 -19.79
CA TRP A 206 4.37 13.12 -18.61
C TRP A 206 5.52 12.21 -18.13
N HIS A 207 6.37 11.73 -19.04
CA HIS A 207 7.40 10.73 -18.71
C HIS A 207 8.69 11.35 -18.15
N ILE A 208 9.05 12.55 -18.59
CA ILE A 208 10.31 13.21 -18.19
C ILE A 208 10.30 13.64 -16.73
N GLU A 209 9.12 13.85 -16.17
CA GLU A 209 8.90 14.30 -14.79
C GLU A 209 9.55 13.33 -13.80
N CYS A 210 9.16 12.04 -13.86
CA CYS A 210 9.69 11.02 -12.96
C CYS A 210 11.17 10.76 -13.19
N SER A 211 11.66 10.81 -14.44
CA SER A 211 13.09 10.69 -14.73
C SER A 211 13.90 11.79 -14.09
N ALA A 212 13.48 13.06 -14.23
CA ALA A 212 14.20 14.20 -13.67
C ALA A 212 14.18 14.18 -12.14
N MET A 213 12.99 13.98 -11.54
CA MET A 213 12.84 13.98 -10.09
C MET A 213 13.56 12.80 -9.42
N SER A 214 13.48 11.59 -9.98
CA SER A 214 14.18 10.43 -9.41
C SER A 214 15.69 10.58 -9.47
N VAL A 215 16.24 11.11 -10.57
CA VAL A 215 17.68 11.39 -10.69
C VAL A 215 18.11 12.49 -9.72
N HIS A 216 17.28 13.52 -9.51
CA HIS A 216 17.55 14.59 -8.56
C HIS A 216 17.72 14.07 -7.13
N TYR A 217 16.78 13.26 -6.64
CA TYR A 217 16.77 12.79 -5.26
C TYR A 217 17.64 11.56 -5.01
N LEU A 218 17.59 10.58 -5.91
CA LEU A 218 18.20 9.27 -5.68
C LEU A 218 19.51 9.06 -6.44
N GLY A 219 19.83 9.96 -7.37
CA GLY A 219 21.02 9.85 -8.23
C GLY A 219 20.76 9.10 -9.52
N LYS A 220 21.83 8.93 -10.33
CA LYS A 220 21.74 8.37 -11.69
C LYS A 220 21.29 6.91 -11.72
N THR A 221 21.55 6.17 -10.65
CA THR A 221 21.18 4.76 -10.47
C THR A 221 20.67 4.56 -9.05
N PHE A 222 19.56 3.84 -8.90
CA PHE A 222 18.99 3.50 -7.60
C PHE A 222 18.42 2.06 -7.58
N ASP A 223 17.96 1.60 -6.41
CA ASP A 223 17.65 0.19 -6.21
C ASP A 223 16.32 -0.22 -6.81
N PHE A 224 15.22 0.40 -6.36
CA PHE A 224 13.87 0.02 -6.75
C PHE A 224 13.10 1.14 -7.43
N HIS A 225 12.47 0.82 -8.56
CA HIS A 225 11.44 1.67 -9.13
C HIS A 225 10.13 0.88 -9.24
N GLY A 226 9.03 1.52 -8.86
CA GLY A 226 7.75 0.85 -8.83
C GLY A 226 6.56 1.65 -9.28
N GLY A 227 5.47 0.92 -9.53
CA GLY A 227 4.19 1.48 -9.93
C GLY A 227 3.18 0.40 -10.31
N GLY A 228 2.05 0.81 -10.89
CA GLY A 228 1.09 -0.11 -11.47
C GLY A 228 1.62 -0.80 -12.72
N SER A 229 1.14 -1.99 -13.03
CA SER A 229 1.53 -2.72 -14.25
C SER A 229 1.16 -2.01 -15.56
N ASP A 230 0.25 -1.04 -15.50
CA ASP A 230 -0.08 -0.16 -16.62
C ASP A 230 1.00 0.90 -16.92
N LEU A 231 1.89 1.15 -15.96
CA LEU A 231 3.02 2.05 -16.16
C LEU A 231 4.22 1.37 -16.86
N ILE A 232 4.27 0.04 -16.91
CA ILE A 232 5.36 -0.68 -17.60
C ILE A 232 5.56 -0.09 -19.01
N PHE A 233 4.44 0.09 -19.73
CA PHE A 233 4.46 0.71 -21.04
C PHE A 233 3.26 1.68 -21.20
N PRO A 234 3.47 2.90 -21.68
CA PRO A 234 4.77 3.43 -22.16
C PRO A 234 5.64 4.11 -21.07
N HIS A 235 5.11 4.36 -19.85
CA HIS A 235 5.69 5.31 -18.91
C HIS A 235 7.10 4.93 -18.43
N HIS A 236 7.27 3.77 -17.80
CA HIS A 236 8.58 3.32 -17.28
C HIS A 236 9.58 2.96 -18.39
N GLU A 237 9.09 2.45 -19.52
CA GLU A 237 9.94 2.24 -20.71
C GLU A 237 10.56 3.57 -21.18
N ASN A 238 9.73 4.63 -21.23
CA ASN A 238 10.18 5.97 -21.62
C ASN A 238 11.13 6.57 -20.57
N GLU A 239 10.89 6.31 -19.29
CA GLU A 239 11.80 6.76 -18.22
C GLU A 239 13.18 6.12 -18.33
N ILE A 240 13.28 4.82 -18.68
CA ILE A 240 14.56 4.16 -18.95
C ILE A 240 15.29 4.87 -20.09
N ALA A 241 14.62 5.06 -21.22
CA ALA A 241 15.21 5.70 -22.37
C ALA A 241 15.71 7.12 -22.06
N GLN A 242 14.90 7.92 -21.34
CA GLN A 242 15.25 9.28 -20.92
C GLN A 242 16.44 9.30 -19.97
N SER A 243 16.38 8.51 -18.91
CA SER A 243 17.37 8.54 -17.84
C SER A 243 18.71 7.96 -18.30
N GLU A 244 18.70 6.81 -18.97
CA GLU A 244 19.92 6.18 -19.48
C GLU A 244 20.50 6.96 -20.66
N GLY A 245 19.66 7.47 -21.56
CA GLY A 245 20.09 8.35 -22.66
C GLY A 245 20.74 9.64 -22.14
N CYS A 246 20.17 10.26 -21.09
CA CYS A 246 20.71 11.47 -20.50
C CYS A 246 21.97 11.21 -19.67
N THR A 247 21.98 10.18 -18.82
CA THR A 247 23.06 9.96 -17.84
C THR A 247 24.19 9.07 -18.33
N GLY A 248 23.90 8.17 -19.29
CA GLY A 248 24.81 7.11 -19.74
C GLY A 248 25.03 6.00 -18.71
N CYS A 249 24.19 5.94 -17.68
CA CYS A 249 24.25 4.95 -16.61
C CYS A 249 22.98 4.12 -16.58
N LYS A 250 23.05 2.88 -16.08
CA LYS A 250 21.86 2.10 -15.78
C LYS A 250 20.96 2.87 -14.81
N PHE A 251 19.68 3.00 -15.11
CA PHE A 251 18.75 3.82 -14.34
C PHE A 251 18.33 3.14 -13.03
N VAL A 252 17.76 1.93 -13.11
CA VAL A 252 17.21 1.21 -11.98
C VAL A 252 17.67 -0.24 -11.95
N ASN A 253 17.95 -0.78 -10.77
CA ASN A 253 18.34 -2.18 -10.63
C ASN A 253 17.16 -3.14 -10.66
N TYR A 254 16.05 -2.79 -9.98
CA TYR A 254 14.88 -3.67 -9.83
C TYR A 254 13.59 -2.91 -10.12
N TRP A 255 12.83 -3.41 -11.09
CA TRP A 255 11.52 -2.89 -11.47
C TRP A 255 10.41 -3.75 -10.88
N LEU A 256 9.58 -3.20 -10.00
CA LEU A 256 8.50 -3.90 -9.33
C LEU A 256 7.15 -3.29 -9.71
N HIS A 257 6.22 -4.13 -10.19
CA HIS A 257 4.92 -3.66 -10.66
C HIS A 257 3.76 -4.35 -9.95
N ASN A 258 2.82 -3.56 -9.45
CA ASN A 258 1.58 -4.06 -8.86
C ASN A 258 0.61 -4.55 -9.94
N GLY A 259 -0.03 -5.69 -9.68
CA GLY A 259 -1.15 -6.15 -10.48
C GLY A 259 -2.37 -5.22 -10.37
N PHE A 260 -3.29 -5.32 -11.33
CA PHE A 260 -4.52 -4.53 -11.35
C PHE A 260 -5.50 -4.94 -10.25
N ILE A 261 -6.39 -4.01 -9.89
CA ILE A 261 -7.65 -4.38 -9.27
C ILE A 261 -8.65 -4.66 -10.38
N THR A 262 -9.31 -5.82 -10.29
CA THR A 262 -10.36 -6.25 -11.20
C THR A 262 -11.72 -6.24 -10.50
N ILE A 263 -12.79 -6.20 -11.27
CA ILE A 263 -14.16 -6.35 -10.81
C ILE A 263 -14.81 -7.38 -11.73
N ASN A 264 -15.24 -8.50 -11.16
CA ASN A 264 -15.72 -9.65 -11.94
C ASN A 264 -14.71 -10.07 -13.02
N SER A 265 -13.42 -10.11 -12.67
CA SER A 265 -12.31 -10.45 -13.58
C SER A 265 -12.05 -9.44 -14.72
N GLU A 266 -12.75 -8.30 -14.77
CA GLU A 266 -12.49 -7.21 -15.71
C GLU A 266 -11.68 -6.09 -15.04
N LYS A 267 -10.75 -5.48 -15.77
CA LYS A 267 -9.98 -4.36 -15.25
C LYS A 267 -10.91 -3.22 -14.83
N MET A 268 -10.72 -2.73 -13.59
CA MET A 268 -11.42 -1.55 -13.10
C MET A 268 -11.03 -0.32 -13.94
N SER A 269 -12.02 0.36 -14.53
CA SER A 269 -11.78 1.58 -15.32
C SER A 269 -12.96 2.54 -15.29
N LYS A 270 -12.66 3.84 -15.46
CA LYS A 270 -13.68 4.88 -15.56
C LYS A 270 -14.58 4.71 -16.79
N SER A 271 -14.01 4.22 -17.89
CA SER A 271 -14.75 4.01 -19.15
C SER A 271 -15.80 2.90 -19.05
N LEU A 272 -15.59 1.93 -18.17
CA LEU A 272 -16.55 0.86 -17.88
C LEU A 272 -17.52 1.22 -16.75
N ASN A 273 -17.38 2.39 -16.15
CA ASN A 273 -18.17 2.84 -14.99
C ASN A 273 -18.19 1.83 -13.83
N ASN A 274 -17.09 1.07 -13.69
CA ASN A 274 -16.88 0.03 -12.68
C ASN A 274 -15.75 0.39 -11.71
N PHE A 275 -15.55 1.67 -11.37
CA PHE A 275 -14.51 2.10 -10.44
C PHE A 275 -15.13 2.50 -9.10
N PHE A 276 -14.40 2.21 -8.00
CA PHE A 276 -14.78 2.56 -6.65
C PHE A 276 -13.79 3.57 -6.09
N LEU A 277 -14.29 4.69 -5.58
CA LEU A 277 -13.45 5.65 -4.86
C LEU A 277 -13.09 5.06 -3.50
N ALA A 278 -11.83 5.18 -3.13
CA ALA A 278 -11.36 4.67 -1.85
C ALA A 278 -12.06 5.36 -0.66
N LYS A 279 -12.38 6.66 -0.78
CA LYS A 279 -13.13 7.38 0.25
C LYS A 279 -14.53 6.81 0.48
N ASP A 280 -15.23 6.41 -0.61
CA ASP A 280 -16.59 5.87 -0.49
C ASP A 280 -16.57 4.47 0.15
N VAL A 281 -15.52 3.68 -0.13
CA VAL A 281 -15.29 2.39 0.53
C VAL A 281 -15.00 2.59 2.02
N LEU A 282 -14.23 3.62 2.40
CA LEU A 282 -13.91 3.95 3.78
C LEU A 282 -15.08 4.53 4.59
N GLU A 283 -16.16 4.93 3.93
CA GLU A 283 -17.43 5.27 4.61
C GLU A 283 -18.20 4.01 5.07
N GLU A 284 -17.96 2.86 4.44
CA GLU A 284 -18.66 1.59 4.73
C GLU A 284 -17.79 0.59 5.50
N TYR A 285 -16.46 0.65 5.36
CA TYR A 285 -15.48 -0.30 5.89
C TYR A 285 -14.34 0.41 6.63
N SER A 286 -13.73 -0.26 7.60
CA SER A 286 -12.55 0.26 8.29
C SER A 286 -11.34 0.36 7.35
N GLY A 287 -10.42 1.28 7.67
CA GLY A 287 -9.16 1.41 6.93
C GLY A 287 -8.31 0.14 7.02
N ASP A 288 -8.35 -0.54 8.17
CA ASP A 288 -7.68 -1.83 8.38
C ASP A 288 -8.23 -2.93 7.48
N ALA A 289 -9.56 -3.00 7.31
CA ALA A 289 -10.19 -3.97 6.42
C ALA A 289 -9.81 -3.74 4.96
N LEU A 290 -9.86 -2.48 4.50
CA LEU A 290 -9.44 -2.14 3.16
C LEU A 290 -7.95 -2.44 2.95
N ARG A 291 -7.09 -2.07 3.91
CA ARG A 291 -5.67 -2.38 3.87
C ARG A 291 -5.40 -3.89 3.82
N TYR A 292 -6.01 -4.66 4.71
CA TYR A 292 -5.90 -6.12 4.71
C TYR A 292 -6.35 -6.72 3.39
N PHE A 293 -7.49 -6.29 2.86
CA PHE A 293 -7.96 -6.72 1.54
C PHE A 293 -6.91 -6.50 0.45
N LEU A 294 -6.28 -5.32 0.41
CA LEU A 294 -5.25 -4.98 -0.57
C LEU A 294 -3.98 -5.83 -0.43
N LEU A 295 -3.68 -6.34 0.78
CA LEU A 295 -2.54 -7.20 1.08
C LEU A 295 -2.84 -8.71 0.97
N SER A 296 -4.10 -9.10 0.77
CA SER A 296 -4.56 -10.49 0.83
C SER A 296 -4.01 -11.41 -0.28
N VAL A 297 -3.39 -10.82 -1.31
CA VAL A 297 -2.74 -11.55 -2.40
C VAL A 297 -1.36 -10.98 -2.68
N GLN A 298 -0.49 -11.78 -3.32
CA GLN A 298 0.82 -11.31 -3.79
C GLN A 298 0.66 -10.06 -4.66
N TYR A 299 1.45 -9.00 -4.41
CA TYR A 299 1.26 -7.68 -5.02
C TYR A 299 1.22 -7.68 -6.55
N ARG A 300 1.93 -8.59 -7.20
CA ARG A 300 1.94 -8.72 -8.68
C ARG A 300 0.68 -9.34 -9.26
N ASN A 301 -0.06 -10.10 -8.47
CA ASN A 301 -1.27 -10.77 -8.94
C ASN A 301 -2.44 -9.78 -9.06
N PRO A 302 -3.35 -9.98 -10.02
CA PRO A 302 -4.63 -9.27 -10.01
C PRO A 302 -5.38 -9.53 -8.70
N LEU A 303 -6.06 -8.50 -8.22
CA LEU A 303 -6.91 -8.57 -7.02
C LEU A 303 -8.35 -8.27 -7.42
N ASP A 304 -9.22 -9.25 -7.29
CA ASP A 304 -10.63 -9.08 -7.65
C ASP A 304 -11.40 -8.49 -6.48
N TYR A 305 -12.01 -7.32 -6.71
CA TYR A 305 -12.78 -6.59 -5.72
C TYR A 305 -14.23 -7.08 -5.72
N SER A 306 -14.75 -7.37 -4.54
CA SER A 306 -16.17 -7.52 -4.29
C SER A 306 -16.52 -7.09 -2.86
N ARG A 307 -17.78 -6.71 -2.61
CA ARG A 307 -18.27 -6.40 -1.27
C ARG A 307 -18.11 -7.59 -0.31
N ASP A 308 -18.41 -8.79 -0.76
CA ASP A 308 -18.27 -10.01 0.07
C ASP A 308 -16.84 -10.19 0.59
N ARG A 309 -15.83 -9.86 -0.22
CA ARG A 309 -14.42 -9.93 0.22
C ARG A 309 -14.06 -8.84 1.23
N LEU A 310 -14.66 -7.66 1.12
CA LEU A 310 -14.49 -6.61 2.14
C LEU A 310 -15.23 -6.96 3.42
N ASP A 311 -16.43 -7.54 3.35
CA ASP A 311 -17.15 -8.05 4.51
C ASP A 311 -16.36 -9.15 5.25
N GLU A 312 -15.67 -10.01 4.50
CA GLU A 312 -14.75 -11.00 5.06
C GLU A 312 -13.52 -10.34 5.69
N ALA A 313 -12.96 -9.32 5.03
CA ALA A 313 -11.84 -8.57 5.55
C ALA A 313 -12.17 -7.86 6.87
N GLU A 314 -13.34 -7.21 6.96
CA GLU A 314 -13.83 -6.57 8.20
C GLU A 314 -13.95 -7.57 9.34
N LYS A 315 -14.60 -8.73 9.10
CA LYS A 315 -14.71 -9.81 10.10
C LYS A 315 -13.35 -10.35 10.53
N ASN A 316 -12.38 -10.40 9.63
CA ASN A 316 -11.03 -10.83 9.96
C ASN A 316 -10.33 -9.80 10.86
N MET A 317 -10.53 -8.50 10.63
CA MET A 317 -9.99 -7.45 11.49
C MET A 317 -10.64 -7.48 12.89
N GLU A 318 -11.95 -7.66 12.97
CA GLU A 318 -12.64 -7.85 14.27
C GLU A 318 -12.10 -9.07 15.05
N ARG A 319 -11.86 -10.19 14.36
CA ARG A 319 -11.27 -11.39 14.98
C ARG A 319 -9.87 -11.14 15.52
N LEU A 320 -9.03 -10.46 14.75
CA LEU A 320 -7.66 -10.12 15.17
C LEU A 320 -7.64 -9.11 16.32
N SER A 321 -8.52 -8.12 16.31
CA SER A 321 -8.70 -7.21 17.45
C SER A 321 -9.05 -7.99 18.72
N GLY A 322 -9.95 -8.98 18.63
CA GLY A 322 -10.26 -9.87 19.75
C GLY A 322 -9.05 -10.69 20.23
N VAL A 323 -8.17 -11.11 19.33
CA VAL A 323 -6.93 -11.82 19.71
C VAL A 323 -5.96 -10.92 20.45
N ILE A 324 -5.84 -9.65 20.03
CA ILE A 324 -5.03 -8.64 20.75
C ILE A 324 -5.56 -8.43 22.17
N GLY A 325 -6.89 -8.24 22.31
CA GLY A 325 -7.53 -8.15 23.61
C GLY A 325 -7.25 -9.38 24.48
N ARG A 326 -7.33 -10.57 23.86
CA ARG A 326 -7.02 -11.84 24.52
C ARG A 326 -5.59 -11.92 25.05
N LEU A 327 -4.61 -11.47 24.25
CA LEU A 327 -3.21 -11.41 24.70
C LEU A 327 -3.03 -10.46 25.88
N LYS A 328 -3.67 -9.29 25.86
CA LYS A 328 -3.65 -8.32 26.99
C LYS A 328 -4.24 -8.93 28.25
N GLU A 329 -5.38 -9.64 28.14
CA GLU A 329 -5.98 -10.36 29.27
C GLU A 329 -5.07 -11.46 29.85
N LEU A 330 -4.43 -12.25 28.96
CA LEU A 330 -3.51 -13.31 29.39
C LEU A 330 -2.27 -12.74 30.09
N ALA A 331 -1.73 -11.62 29.58
CA ALA A 331 -0.60 -10.93 30.18
C ALA A 331 -0.91 -10.34 31.56
N ALA A 332 -2.18 -10.01 31.85
CA ALA A 332 -2.61 -9.47 33.14
C ALA A 332 -2.92 -10.53 34.22
N LYS A 333 -3.01 -11.84 33.84
CA LYS A 333 -3.30 -12.91 34.80
C LYS A 333 -2.02 -13.33 35.54
N GLU A 334 -2.14 -13.66 36.83
CA GLU A 334 -1.03 -14.24 37.59
C GLU A 334 -0.76 -15.69 37.16
N GLY A 335 0.52 -16.08 37.13
CA GLY A 335 0.96 -17.44 36.81
C GLY A 335 2.40 -17.45 36.28
N ALA A 336 3.08 -18.58 36.42
CA ALA A 336 4.43 -18.75 35.93
C ALA A 336 4.78 -20.22 35.60
N GLU A 337 3.75 -21.08 35.45
CA GLU A 337 3.98 -22.51 35.23
C GLU A 337 4.08 -22.84 33.75
N LYS A 338 5.23 -23.43 33.35
CA LYS A 338 5.45 -23.88 31.98
C LYS A 338 4.78 -25.23 31.73
N THR A 339 3.81 -25.26 30.86
CA THR A 339 2.96 -26.39 30.50
C THR A 339 3.19 -26.85 29.05
N ASP A 340 2.63 -27.98 28.64
CA ASP A 340 2.68 -28.41 27.23
C ASP A 340 1.93 -27.44 26.31
N ALA A 341 0.85 -26.85 26.82
CA ALA A 341 0.08 -25.85 26.07
C ALA A 341 0.89 -24.55 25.88
N SER A 342 1.61 -24.09 26.92
CA SER A 342 2.46 -22.91 26.82
C SER A 342 3.66 -23.14 25.89
N ARG A 343 4.30 -24.32 25.93
CA ARG A 343 5.32 -24.70 24.97
C ARG A 343 4.81 -24.75 23.53
N SER A 344 3.56 -25.19 23.34
CA SER A 344 2.93 -25.19 22.02
C SER A 344 2.66 -23.77 21.50
N LEU A 345 2.28 -22.83 22.37
CA LEU A 345 2.12 -21.42 22.02
C LEU A 345 3.47 -20.77 21.64
N GLU A 346 4.51 -21.02 22.45
CA GLU A 346 5.87 -20.54 22.19
C GLU A 346 6.38 -21.02 20.82
N LYS A 347 6.24 -22.32 20.55
CA LYS A 347 6.60 -22.90 19.26
C LYS A 347 5.81 -22.28 18.11
N ALA A 348 4.50 -22.08 18.27
CA ALA A 348 3.65 -21.45 17.25
C ALA A 348 4.08 -19.99 16.98
N ALA A 349 4.49 -19.24 18.01
CA ALA A 349 4.99 -17.89 17.85
C ALA A 349 6.31 -17.86 17.02
N GLU A 350 7.24 -18.75 17.31
CA GLU A 350 8.50 -18.88 16.58
C GLU A 350 8.28 -19.32 15.13
N GLU A 351 7.45 -20.34 14.90
CA GLU A 351 7.15 -20.87 13.58
C GLU A 351 6.39 -19.86 12.71
N SER A 352 5.41 -19.12 13.29
CA SER A 352 4.67 -18.10 12.57
C SER A 352 5.54 -16.91 12.19
N LEU A 353 6.40 -16.44 13.11
CA LEU A 353 7.32 -15.34 12.80
C LEU A 353 8.32 -15.75 11.72
N LYS A 354 8.83 -16.97 11.76
CA LYS A 354 9.71 -17.53 10.73
C LYS A 354 9.00 -17.61 9.38
N ALA A 355 7.80 -18.19 9.33
CA ALA A 355 7.01 -18.30 8.11
C ALA A 355 6.66 -16.92 7.52
N PHE A 356 6.41 -15.91 8.38
CA PHE A 356 6.22 -14.53 7.97
C PHE A 356 7.44 -13.98 7.25
N HIS A 357 8.64 -14.14 7.86
CA HIS A 357 9.89 -13.67 7.24
C HIS A 357 10.17 -14.42 5.93
N GLU A 358 10.02 -15.74 5.87
CA GLU A 358 10.17 -16.53 4.65
C GLU A 358 9.23 -16.03 3.52
N ALA A 359 7.99 -15.68 3.85
CA ALA A 359 7.04 -15.11 2.90
C ALA A 359 7.46 -13.71 2.41
N MET A 360 7.93 -12.86 3.31
CA MET A 360 8.36 -11.51 2.97
C MET A 360 9.70 -11.50 2.21
N ASP A 361 10.61 -12.42 2.53
CA ASP A 361 11.87 -12.59 1.82
C ASP A 361 11.67 -13.16 0.41
N ASP A 362 10.52 -13.80 0.15
CA ASP A 362 10.15 -14.31 -1.16
C ASP A 362 9.26 -13.33 -1.94
N ASP A 363 9.84 -12.23 -2.37
CA ASP A 363 9.21 -11.21 -3.22
C ASP A 363 8.05 -10.48 -2.51
N PHE A 364 8.26 -10.17 -1.23
CA PHE A 364 7.30 -9.44 -0.39
C PHE A 364 5.87 -10.04 -0.46
N ASN A 365 5.76 -11.35 -0.29
CA ASN A 365 4.50 -12.08 -0.45
C ASN A 365 3.56 -11.89 0.74
N THR A 366 2.86 -10.77 0.76
CA THR A 366 1.91 -10.42 1.83
C THR A 366 0.76 -11.42 1.96
N GLY A 367 0.35 -12.06 0.85
CA GLY A 367 -0.71 -13.07 0.89
C GLY A 367 -0.33 -14.28 1.75
N LEU A 368 0.92 -14.78 1.65
CA LEU A 368 1.42 -15.82 2.54
C LEU A 368 1.72 -15.29 3.95
N ALA A 369 2.26 -14.08 4.04
CA ALA A 369 2.58 -13.44 5.32
C ALA A 369 1.34 -13.27 6.22
N THR A 370 0.19 -12.91 5.65
CA THR A 370 -1.08 -12.84 6.40
C THR A 370 -1.54 -14.20 6.89
N GLY A 371 -1.24 -15.30 6.17
CA GLY A 371 -1.49 -16.67 6.64
C GLY A 371 -0.78 -16.97 7.95
N ALA A 372 0.51 -16.67 8.05
CA ALA A 372 1.29 -16.85 9.28
C ALA A 372 0.72 -16.06 10.47
N MET A 373 0.20 -14.85 10.24
CA MET A 373 -0.49 -14.05 11.26
C MET A 373 -1.73 -14.77 11.82
N PHE A 374 -2.57 -15.35 10.95
CA PHE A 374 -3.77 -16.08 11.39
C PHE A 374 -3.45 -17.41 12.06
N ASP A 375 -2.38 -18.10 11.69
CA ASP A 375 -1.93 -19.31 12.36
C ASP A 375 -1.52 -19.02 13.81
N LEU A 376 -0.79 -17.93 14.05
CA LEU A 376 -0.46 -17.47 15.39
C LEU A 376 -1.71 -17.03 16.17
N ALA A 377 -2.61 -16.29 15.55
CA ALA A 377 -3.88 -15.89 16.17
C ALA A 377 -4.72 -17.09 16.63
N LYS A 378 -4.75 -18.16 15.84
CA LYS A 378 -5.40 -19.42 16.20
C LYS A 378 -4.72 -20.09 17.41
N ALA A 379 -3.39 -20.13 17.46
CA ALA A 379 -2.64 -20.72 18.57
C ALA A 379 -2.90 -19.94 19.89
N ILE A 380 -2.93 -18.61 19.83
CA ILE A 380 -3.26 -17.74 20.97
C ILE A 380 -4.64 -18.06 21.50
N ASN A 381 -5.65 -18.19 20.65
CA ASN A 381 -7.02 -18.53 21.06
C ASN A 381 -7.11 -19.92 21.69
N ILE A 382 -6.39 -20.93 21.16
CA ILE A 382 -6.33 -22.27 21.74
C ILE A 382 -5.73 -22.22 23.15
N TYR A 383 -4.58 -21.55 23.32
CA TYR A 383 -3.96 -21.37 24.62
C TYR A 383 -4.87 -20.62 25.60
N GLY A 384 -5.45 -19.53 25.16
CA GLY A 384 -6.40 -18.76 25.96
C GLY A 384 -7.57 -19.61 26.46
N THR A 385 -8.14 -20.49 25.60
CA THR A 385 -9.21 -21.41 25.98
C THR A 385 -8.74 -22.40 27.06
N ALA A 386 -7.52 -22.91 26.98
CA ALA A 386 -6.96 -23.79 28.00
C ALA A 386 -6.77 -23.06 29.34
N VAL A 387 -6.35 -21.81 29.33
CA VAL A 387 -6.26 -20.97 30.53
C VAL A 387 -7.63 -20.72 31.15
N ASP A 388 -8.67 -20.50 30.33
CA ASP A 388 -10.04 -20.37 30.82
C ASP A 388 -10.57 -21.67 31.46
N GLY A 389 -10.06 -22.80 31.00
CA GLY A 389 -10.32 -24.15 31.57
C GLY A 389 -9.56 -24.42 32.88
N GLY A 390 -8.80 -23.46 33.40
CA GLY A 390 -8.10 -23.57 34.68
C GLY A 390 -6.59 -23.84 34.53
N LEU A 391 -6.03 -23.78 33.32
CA LEU A 391 -4.57 -23.87 33.12
C LEU A 391 -3.89 -22.60 33.67
N SER A 392 -2.74 -22.77 34.36
CA SER A 392 -1.92 -21.65 34.81
C SER A 392 -1.30 -20.93 33.60
N VAL A 393 -1.18 -19.61 33.66
CA VAL A 393 -0.54 -18.80 32.62
C VAL A 393 0.97 -18.92 32.72
N ASP A 394 1.61 -19.04 31.57
CA ASP A 394 3.06 -18.87 31.41
C ASP A 394 3.34 -17.55 30.70
N HIS A 395 3.80 -16.56 31.46
CA HIS A 395 4.05 -15.20 30.95
C HIS A 395 5.12 -15.16 29.84
N GLU A 396 6.16 -16.01 29.91
CA GLU A 396 7.20 -16.04 28.86
C GLU A 396 6.61 -16.42 27.49
N SER A 397 5.75 -17.43 27.47
CA SER A 397 5.07 -17.88 26.24
C SER A 397 4.09 -16.84 25.70
N VAL A 398 3.36 -16.15 26.60
CA VAL A 398 2.45 -15.06 26.23
C VAL A 398 3.23 -13.88 25.65
N GLU A 399 4.33 -13.48 26.28
CA GLU A 399 5.18 -12.37 25.80
C GLU A 399 5.80 -12.66 24.44
N LYS A 400 6.26 -13.90 24.20
CA LYS A 400 6.75 -14.32 22.88
C LYS A 400 5.66 -14.24 21.82
N ALA A 401 4.44 -14.72 22.13
CA ALA A 401 3.32 -14.65 21.21
C ALA A 401 2.87 -13.20 20.95
N TYR A 402 2.88 -12.36 21.99
CA TYR A 402 2.58 -10.92 21.89
C TYR A 402 3.60 -10.24 20.96
N THR A 403 4.88 -10.43 21.22
CA THR A 403 5.96 -9.83 20.43
C THR A 403 5.91 -10.27 18.97
N ALA A 404 5.70 -11.58 18.71
CA ALA A 404 5.62 -12.12 17.36
C ALA A 404 4.40 -11.53 16.60
N LEU A 405 3.20 -11.56 17.20
CA LEU A 405 1.99 -11.04 16.55
C LEU A 405 2.11 -9.53 16.30
N LYS A 406 2.58 -8.78 17.30
CA LYS A 406 2.78 -7.34 17.16
C LYS A 406 3.77 -7.01 16.05
N THR A 407 4.90 -7.72 15.97
CA THR A 407 5.90 -7.53 14.91
C THR A 407 5.29 -7.74 13.52
N ILE A 408 4.55 -8.81 13.32
CA ILE A 408 3.87 -9.12 12.06
C ILE A 408 2.89 -7.99 11.69
N MET A 409 2.06 -7.59 12.65
CA MET A 409 1.02 -6.59 12.42
C MET A 409 1.59 -5.19 12.21
N ASP A 410 2.64 -4.79 12.91
CA ASP A 410 3.34 -3.51 12.73
C ASP A 410 3.96 -3.41 11.32
N ILE A 411 4.52 -4.51 10.79
CA ILE A 411 5.05 -4.55 9.43
C ILE A 411 3.92 -4.48 8.39
N LEU A 412 2.85 -5.23 8.59
CA LEU A 412 1.68 -5.17 7.73
C LEU A 412 0.88 -3.86 7.88
N GLY A 413 1.10 -3.10 8.97
CA GLY A 413 0.40 -1.86 9.30
C GLY A 413 -1.08 -2.07 9.60
N ILE A 414 -1.42 -3.17 10.28
CA ILE A 414 -2.80 -3.59 10.57
C ILE A 414 -3.07 -3.42 12.07
N LEU A 415 -4.20 -2.79 12.42
CA LEU A 415 -4.70 -2.60 13.79
C LEU A 415 -3.68 -1.89 14.70
N GLU A 416 -2.88 -0.95 14.17
CA GLU A 416 -1.86 -0.21 14.95
C GLU A 416 -2.49 0.49 16.16
N GLU A 417 -3.65 1.12 16.01
CA GLU A 417 -4.34 1.82 17.10
C GLU A 417 -4.85 0.89 18.21
N VAL A 418 -5.17 -0.37 17.89
CA VAL A 418 -5.68 -1.35 18.87
C VAL A 418 -4.58 -1.73 19.87
N TRP A 419 -3.31 -1.77 19.41
CA TRP A 419 -2.16 -2.01 20.30
C TRP A 419 -1.90 -0.85 21.26
N GLU A 420 -2.14 0.39 20.80
CA GLU A 420 -1.87 1.61 21.56
C GLU A 420 -2.99 1.98 22.55
N LYS A 421 -4.21 1.48 22.32
CA LYS A 421 -5.32 1.71 23.26
C LYS A 421 -4.99 1.10 24.61
N THR A 422 -4.59 1.94 25.55
CA THR A 422 -4.62 1.64 26.98
C THR A 422 -6.05 1.83 27.45
N ASP A 423 -6.54 0.97 28.36
CA ASP A 423 -7.86 1.15 28.99
C ASP A 423 -7.95 2.58 29.53
N SER A 424 -8.81 3.40 28.95
CA SER A 424 -9.11 4.71 29.51
C SER A 424 -9.82 4.55 30.86
N PRO A 425 -9.79 5.55 31.76
CA PRO A 425 -10.59 5.49 33.00
C PRO A 425 -12.07 5.23 32.71
N ASP A 426 -12.59 5.71 31.56
CA ASP A 426 -13.96 5.46 31.12
C ASP A 426 -14.16 4.00 30.68
N ASP A 427 -13.17 3.39 30.00
CA ASP A 427 -13.20 1.98 29.63
C ASP A 427 -13.17 1.08 30.88
N LYS A 428 -12.39 1.44 31.91
CA LYS A 428 -12.36 0.71 33.15
C LYS A 428 -13.73 0.75 33.85
N SER A 429 -14.34 1.94 33.96
CA SER A 429 -15.68 2.10 34.53
C SER A 429 -16.74 1.32 33.73
N TYR A 430 -16.59 1.27 32.40
CA TYR A 430 -17.48 0.52 31.53
C TYR A 430 -17.30 -1.00 31.69
N ASN A 431 -16.05 -1.47 31.78
CA ASN A 431 -15.74 -2.87 32.05
C ASN A 431 -16.30 -3.32 33.41
N ASP A 432 -16.07 -2.52 34.45
CA ASP A 432 -16.62 -2.78 35.80
C ASP A 432 -18.17 -2.87 35.78
N LEU A 433 -18.84 -2.00 35.01
CA LEU A 433 -20.30 -2.04 34.83
C LEU A 433 -20.74 -3.31 34.10
N MET A 434 -20.03 -3.70 33.04
CA MET A 434 -20.32 -4.92 32.29
C MET A 434 -20.13 -6.17 33.14
N ASP A 435 -19.11 -6.22 33.99
CA ASP A 435 -18.87 -7.31 34.92
C ASP A 435 -20.05 -7.47 35.91
N VAL A 436 -20.59 -6.36 36.41
CA VAL A 436 -21.82 -6.37 37.24
C VAL A 436 -23.01 -6.94 36.46
N ILE A 437 -23.22 -6.50 35.21
CA ILE A 437 -24.33 -6.97 34.36
C ILE A 437 -24.21 -8.46 34.05
N LEU A 438 -23.01 -8.94 33.73
CA LEU A 438 -22.75 -10.36 33.49
C LEU A 438 -22.93 -11.21 34.72
N ALA A 439 -22.53 -10.71 35.92
CA ALA A 439 -22.74 -11.39 37.18
C ALA A 439 -24.23 -11.52 37.50
N VAL A 440 -25.02 -10.46 37.27
CA VAL A 440 -26.49 -10.48 37.43
C VAL A 440 -27.13 -11.49 36.48
N ARG A 441 -26.74 -11.49 35.22
CA ARG A 441 -27.22 -12.47 34.22
C ARG A 441 -26.88 -13.92 34.62
N GLN A 442 -25.68 -14.14 35.13
CA GLN A 442 -25.24 -15.47 35.59
C GLN A 442 -26.03 -15.92 36.80
N THR A 443 -26.32 -15.04 37.74
CA THR A 443 -27.20 -15.30 38.89
C THR A 443 -28.61 -15.68 38.43
N ALA A 444 -29.20 -14.91 37.52
CA ALA A 444 -30.50 -15.22 36.93
C ALA A 444 -30.54 -16.60 36.28
N ARG A 445 -29.49 -17.02 35.57
CA ARG A 445 -29.39 -18.40 35.01
C ARG A 445 -29.29 -19.48 36.07
N LYS A 446 -28.52 -19.25 37.15
CA LYS A 446 -28.41 -20.20 38.28
C LYS A 446 -29.75 -20.38 38.99
N GLU A 447 -30.53 -19.32 39.13
CA GLU A 447 -31.84 -19.33 39.72
C GLU A 447 -32.96 -19.75 38.75
N LYS A 448 -32.60 -20.21 37.51
CA LYS A 448 -33.51 -20.66 36.45
C LYS A 448 -34.45 -19.55 35.93
N MET A 449 -34.13 -18.29 36.17
CA MET A 449 -34.85 -17.12 35.64
C MET A 449 -34.43 -16.81 34.21
N TYR A 450 -34.62 -17.77 33.31
CA TYR A 450 -34.09 -17.69 31.93
C TYR A 450 -34.62 -16.50 31.14
N LYS A 451 -35.88 -16.08 31.38
CA LYS A 451 -36.47 -14.90 30.75
C LYS A 451 -35.64 -13.61 31.01
N ILE A 452 -35.17 -13.45 32.24
CA ILE A 452 -34.36 -12.28 32.61
C ILE A 452 -32.97 -12.37 31.96
N ALA A 453 -32.35 -13.54 31.99
CA ALA A 453 -31.05 -13.76 31.38
C ALA A 453 -31.06 -13.53 29.87
N ASP A 454 -32.14 -13.91 29.18
CA ASP A 454 -32.34 -13.69 27.74
C ASP A 454 -32.64 -12.20 27.47
N GLU A 455 -33.47 -11.55 28.27
CA GLU A 455 -33.75 -10.12 28.14
C GLU A 455 -32.47 -9.26 28.27
N ILE A 456 -31.59 -9.60 29.22
CA ILE A 456 -30.31 -8.92 29.39
C ILE A 456 -29.47 -9.09 28.11
N ARG A 457 -29.37 -10.30 27.57
CA ARG A 457 -28.63 -10.58 26.33
C ARG A 457 -29.19 -9.78 25.16
N ASP A 458 -30.51 -9.81 24.97
CA ASP A 458 -31.17 -9.16 23.84
C ASP A 458 -31.05 -7.63 23.89
N ARG A 459 -31.12 -7.03 25.09
CA ARG A 459 -30.92 -5.59 25.29
C ARG A 459 -29.46 -5.18 25.05
N LEU A 460 -28.50 -5.99 25.46
CA LEU A 460 -27.08 -5.74 25.20
C LEU A 460 -26.78 -5.89 23.71
N ASP A 461 -27.33 -6.91 23.04
CA ASP A 461 -27.18 -7.08 21.60
C ASP A 461 -27.77 -5.91 20.81
N ALA A 462 -28.92 -5.39 21.22
CA ALA A 462 -29.55 -4.19 20.67
C ALA A 462 -28.70 -2.91 20.91
N ALA A 463 -27.89 -2.89 21.96
CA ALA A 463 -26.94 -1.82 22.27
C ALA A 463 -25.55 -2.03 21.60
N GLY A 464 -25.41 -3.04 20.72
CA GLY A 464 -24.16 -3.35 20.05
C GLY A 464 -23.16 -4.14 20.88
N ILE A 465 -23.62 -4.79 21.98
CA ILE A 465 -22.76 -5.58 22.86
C ILE A 465 -23.14 -7.05 22.76
N VAL A 466 -22.22 -7.87 22.27
CA VAL A 466 -22.42 -9.33 22.11
C VAL A 466 -21.89 -10.07 23.33
N ILE A 467 -22.70 -10.98 23.90
CA ILE A 467 -22.28 -11.86 24.99
C ILE A 467 -21.92 -13.23 24.45
N GLU A 468 -20.77 -13.75 24.82
CA GLU A 468 -20.29 -15.10 24.55
C GLU A 468 -20.25 -15.92 25.84
N ASP A 469 -21.04 -16.99 25.91
CA ASP A 469 -21.02 -17.91 27.06
C ASP A 469 -19.81 -18.85 26.95
N THR A 470 -18.95 -18.91 27.98
CA THR A 470 -17.81 -19.81 28.07
C THR A 470 -17.98 -20.79 29.22
N PRO A 471 -17.22 -21.91 29.28
CA PRO A 471 -17.27 -22.85 30.39
C PRO A 471 -17.00 -22.21 31.78
N THR A 472 -16.23 -21.12 31.80
CA THR A 472 -15.82 -20.42 33.04
C THR A 472 -16.62 -19.17 33.34
N GLY A 473 -17.56 -18.75 32.45
CA GLY A 473 -18.37 -17.53 32.64
C GLY A 473 -18.82 -16.96 31.29
N ALA A 474 -19.47 -15.80 31.32
CA ALA A 474 -19.84 -15.06 30.13
C ALA A 474 -18.79 -13.97 29.84
N ARG A 475 -18.50 -13.77 28.56
CA ARG A 475 -17.68 -12.65 28.05
C ARG A 475 -18.53 -11.73 27.19
N TRP A 476 -18.05 -10.54 26.96
CA TRP A 476 -18.71 -9.60 26.09
C TRP A 476 -17.72 -8.90 25.15
N LYS A 477 -18.24 -8.44 24.03
CA LYS A 477 -17.52 -7.58 23.09
C LYS A 477 -18.47 -6.56 22.47
N ARG A 478 -17.96 -5.40 22.07
CA ARG A 478 -18.73 -4.42 21.29
C ARG A 478 -18.79 -4.89 19.83
N ARG A 479 -19.92 -4.69 19.15
CA ARG A 479 -20.07 -4.91 17.72
C ARG A 479 -19.45 -3.71 17.01
N GLY A 480 -18.41 -3.93 16.16
CA GLY A 480 -17.80 -2.86 15.37
C GLY A 480 -16.74 -2.00 16.08
N VAL A 481 -16.04 -2.55 17.07
CA VAL A 481 -14.79 -1.95 17.60
C VAL A 481 -13.67 -2.96 17.46
#